data_82bd318086e4ae1b66d5fca9def29563
#
_entry.id   82bd318086e4ae1b66d5fca9def29563
#
_cell.length_a   1.000
_cell.length_b   1.000
_cell.length_c   1.000
_cell.angle_alpha   90.00
_cell.angle_beta   90.00
_cell.angle_gamma   90.00
#
_symmetry.space_group_name_H-M   'P 1'
#
loop_
_entity.id
_entity.type
_entity.pdbx_description
1 polymer ?
#
loop_
_entity_poly.entity_id
_entity_poly.type
_entity_poly.pdbx_seq_one_letter_code
_entity_poly.pdbx_strand_id
1 'polypeptide(L)'
;MGRLAQLREIGRLGAEKIRNRLAARSFAVETTANGPVPDGAVALYFAVGPENAYQFDQWRRPLEALATRRPVVVIVDRPDSGRHVLATSTLPVAFARASGELETLVERHRIAAVLYVNQVEQNFRMLRFADPVHVQIGHGESDKGGSVSNQHKAYDFTFVGGPAGRERLARALYDFDADARIREVGRPQLDHDYPGAPDWSDDGRLRVLYAPTWEGDRATIRYGSLVSHGATIIGALRADPRVRIIYRPHPRIGKASAAHAQADQEIRAALKADGDRHLVDLGPYGWQWRFADHCITDISAVAYDWLATGKPLVITEPAAEAYRPASALLDSLSLLPADRAGDIDALLPPPSPELRVLAEYYFGDITPGSSTRRFEAALDEVISRRRADIAAR
;
A
#
# COMPACT_ATOMS: atom_id res chain seq x y z
N MET A 1 4.01 26.20 -34.47
CA MET A 1 4.82 24.93 -34.48
C MET A 1 4.82 24.40 -35.92
N GLY A 2 6.00 24.15 -36.52
CA GLY A 2 6.08 23.85 -37.94
C GLY A 2 5.69 22.41 -38.28
N ARG A 3 5.24 22.15 -39.50
CA ARG A 3 4.87 20.84 -40.07
C ARG A 3 5.89 19.71 -39.75
N LEU A 4 7.18 20.03 -39.69
CA LEU A 4 8.24 19.07 -39.32
C LEU A 4 8.20 18.61 -37.89
N ALA A 5 7.75 19.45 -36.93
CA ALA A 5 7.56 19.05 -35.53
C ALA A 5 6.37 18.08 -35.37
N GLN A 6 5.28 18.36 -36.09
CA GLN A 6 4.12 17.46 -36.14
C GLN A 6 4.44 16.08 -36.74
N LEU A 7 5.20 16.03 -37.84
CA LEU A 7 5.63 14.77 -38.45
C LEU A 7 6.55 13.95 -37.54
N ARG A 8 7.46 14.61 -36.80
CA ARG A 8 8.33 13.94 -35.82
C ARG A 8 7.51 13.39 -34.63
N GLU A 9 6.51 14.13 -34.21
CA GLU A 9 5.63 13.70 -33.12
C GLU A 9 4.74 12.49 -33.52
N ILE A 10 4.17 12.54 -34.74
CA ILE A 10 3.43 11.40 -35.33
C ILE A 10 4.33 10.18 -35.48
N GLY A 11 5.57 10.34 -35.95
CA GLY A 11 6.54 9.28 -36.08
C GLY A 11 6.92 8.66 -34.71
N ARG A 12 7.10 9.50 -33.69
CA ARG A 12 7.37 9.07 -32.29
C ARG A 12 6.20 8.27 -31.71
N LEU A 13 4.98 8.77 -31.85
CA LEU A 13 3.76 8.08 -31.40
C LEU A 13 3.54 6.77 -32.15
N GLY A 14 3.83 6.72 -33.45
CA GLY A 14 3.78 5.48 -34.24
C GLY A 14 4.79 4.43 -33.77
N ALA A 15 6.03 4.84 -33.55
CA ALA A 15 7.09 3.96 -33.03
C ALA A 15 6.79 3.46 -31.61
N GLU A 16 6.25 4.33 -30.77
CA GLU A 16 5.82 3.96 -29.41
C GLU A 16 4.67 2.95 -29.44
N LYS A 17 3.68 3.13 -30.30
CA LYS A 17 2.56 2.20 -30.50
C LYS A 17 3.02 0.83 -30.98
N ILE A 18 4.02 0.78 -31.86
CA ILE A 18 4.62 -0.47 -32.34
C ILE A 18 5.37 -1.16 -31.21
N ARG A 19 6.24 -0.44 -30.47
CA ARG A 19 6.95 -0.99 -29.31
C ARG A 19 6.00 -1.56 -28.28
N ASN A 20 4.92 -0.83 -27.95
CA ASN A 20 3.91 -1.25 -26.99
C ASN A 20 3.15 -2.52 -27.45
N ARG A 21 2.92 -2.68 -28.76
CA ARG A 21 2.33 -3.90 -29.34
C ARG A 21 3.28 -5.09 -29.25
N LEU A 22 4.55 -4.89 -29.56
CA LEU A 22 5.57 -5.94 -29.48
C LEU A 22 5.79 -6.36 -28.02
N ALA A 23 5.89 -5.43 -27.10
CA ALA A 23 5.99 -5.71 -25.67
C ALA A 23 4.77 -6.48 -25.15
N ALA A 24 3.56 -6.12 -25.58
CA ALA A 24 2.34 -6.82 -25.21
C ALA A 24 2.31 -8.27 -25.74
N ARG A 25 2.75 -8.50 -26.99
CA ARG A 25 2.84 -9.85 -27.58
C ARG A 25 3.87 -10.71 -26.87
N SER A 26 5.06 -10.16 -26.59
CA SER A 26 6.10 -10.88 -25.83
C SER A 26 5.59 -11.25 -24.46
N PHE A 27 4.96 -10.32 -23.76
CA PHE A 27 4.43 -10.57 -22.41
C PHE A 27 3.29 -11.58 -22.39
N ALA A 28 2.41 -11.62 -23.41
CA ALA A 28 1.37 -12.63 -23.52
C ALA A 28 1.96 -14.05 -23.62
N VAL A 29 3.11 -14.22 -24.29
CA VAL A 29 3.83 -15.50 -24.32
C VAL A 29 4.42 -15.84 -22.93
N GLU A 30 5.02 -14.85 -22.27
CA GLU A 30 5.57 -15.01 -20.91
C GLU A 30 4.50 -15.48 -19.90
N THR A 31 3.29 -14.88 -19.95
CA THR A 31 2.18 -15.29 -19.07
C THR A 31 1.65 -16.69 -19.37
N THR A 32 1.60 -17.09 -20.64
CA THR A 32 1.21 -18.45 -21.01
C THR A 32 2.18 -19.49 -20.44
N ALA A 33 3.47 -19.17 -20.40
CA ALA A 33 4.50 -20.05 -19.84
C ALA A 33 4.42 -20.14 -18.31
N ASN A 34 3.82 -19.15 -17.62
CA ASN A 34 3.68 -19.11 -16.17
C ASN A 34 2.49 -19.95 -15.63
N GLY A 35 1.79 -20.63 -16.50
CA GLY A 35 0.70 -21.54 -16.15
C GLY A 35 -0.69 -21.03 -16.56
N PRO A 36 -1.68 -21.92 -16.56
CA PRO A 36 -3.05 -21.57 -16.93
C PRO A 36 -3.71 -20.74 -15.83
N VAL A 37 -4.64 -19.87 -16.24
CA VAL A 37 -5.55 -19.20 -15.31
C VAL A 37 -6.48 -20.27 -14.72
N PRO A 38 -6.55 -20.41 -13.39
CA PRO A 38 -7.39 -21.43 -12.78
C PRO A 38 -8.88 -21.03 -12.80
N ASP A 39 -9.75 -22.03 -12.93
CA ASP A 39 -11.19 -21.85 -12.89
C ASP A 39 -11.69 -21.45 -11.51
N GLY A 40 -12.69 -20.58 -11.44
CA GLY A 40 -13.30 -20.10 -10.20
C GLY A 40 -12.35 -19.25 -9.35
N ALA A 41 -11.31 -18.68 -9.96
CA ALA A 41 -10.28 -17.93 -9.25
C ALA A 41 -10.81 -16.64 -8.62
N VAL A 42 -10.15 -16.24 -7.54
CA VAL A 42 -10.12 -14.86 -7.06
C VAL A 42 -9.07 -14.09 -7.85
N ALA A 43 -9.48 -13.04 -8.54
CA ALA A 43 -8.59 -12.23 -9.35
C ALA A 43 -8.21 -10.94 -8.61
N LEU A 44 -6.93 -10.59 -8.55
CA LEU A 44 -6.53 -9.22 -8.30
C LEU A 44 -6.45 -8.50 -9.63
N TYR A 45 -7.27 -7.47 -9.85
CA TYR A 45 -7.18 -6.62 -11.04
C TYR A 45 -6.23 -5.45 -10.79
N PHE A 46 -5.08 -5.46 -11.47
CA PHE A 46 -4.01 -4.50 -11.29
C PHE A 46 -3.67 -3.79 -12.61
N ALA A 47 -4.46 -2.76 -12.94
CA ALA A 47 -4.42 -2.04 -14.21
C ALA A 47 -3.70 -0.68 -14.07
N VAL A 48 -2.54 -0.65 -13.40
CA VAL A 48 -1.70 0.54 -13.21
C VAL A 48 -0.25 0.25 -13.56
N GLY A 49 0.55 1.31 -13.72
CA GLY A 49 1.96 1.18 -14.08
C GLY A 49 2.86 0.73 -12.92
N PRO A 50 4.13 0.38 -13.24
CA PRO A 50 5.10 -0.13 -12.28
C PRO A 50 5.43 0.89 -11.16
N GLU A 51 5.19 2.15 -11.36
CA GLU A 51 5.30 3.20 -10.34
C GLU A 51 4.34 3.00 -9.15
N ASN A 52 3.31 2.17 -9.33
CA ASN A 52 2.34 1.80 -8.32
C ASN A 52 2.52 0.35 -7.82
N ALA A 53 3.60 -0.33 -8.20
CA ALA A 53 3.83 -1.74 -7.86
C ALA A 53 3.78 -2.00 -6.34
N TYR A 54 4.15 -1.03 -5.51
CA TYR A 54 4.07 -1.12 -4.06
C TYR A 54 2.66 -1.47 -3.55
N GLN A 55 1.61 -1.14 -4.31
CA GLN A 55 0.22 -1.48 -3.95
C GLN A 55 -0.03 -2.98 -4.08
N PHE A 56 0.52 -3.61 -5.11
CA PHE A 56 0.54 -5.07 -5.24
C PHE A 56 1.43 -5.71 -4.17
N ASP A 57 2.64 -5.19 -3.97
CA ASP A 57 3.62 -5.76 -3.04
C ASP A 57 3.09 -5.86 -1.61
N GLN A 58 2.24 -4.92 -1.19
CA GLN A 58 1.56 -4.97 0.11
C GLN A 58 0.58 -6.14 0.22
N TRP A 59 -0.11 -6.51 -0.87
CA TRP A 59 -1.06 -7.61 -0.88
C TRP A 59 -0.46 -8.96 -1.28
N ARG A 60 0.79 -8.95 -1.77
CA ARG A 60 1.43 -10.16 -2.28
C ARG A 60 1.37 -11.32 -1.30
N ARG A 61 1.85 -11.13 -0.06
CA ARG A 61 1.87 -12.21 0.94
C ARG A 61 0.48 -12.71 1.34
N PRO A 62 -0.51 -11.86 1.65
CA PRO A 62 -1.88 -12.30 1.85
C PRO A 62 -2.45 -13.08 0.68
N LEU A 63 -2.19 -12.68 -0.56
CA LEU A 63 -2.70 -13.38 -1.75
C LEU A 63 -1.96 -14.71 -2.02
N GLU A 64 -0.65 -14.78 -1.79
CA GLU A 64 0.12 -16.02 -1.84
C GLU A 64 -0.38 -17.03 -0.78
N ALA A 65 -0.69 -16.56 0.43
CA ALA A 65 -1.30 -17.40 1.47
C ALA A 65 -2.71 -17.86 1.06
N LEU A 66 -3.54 -16.95 0.55
CA LEU A 66 -4.87 -17.31 0.02
C LEU A 66 -4.77 -18.36 -1.09
N ALA A 67 -3.74 -18.29 -1.95
CA ALA A 67 -3.53 -19.21 -3.06
C ALA A 67 -3.27 -20.66 -2.61
N THR A 68 -2.89 -20.89 -1.36
CA THR A 68 -2.76 -22.25 -0.80
C THR A 68 -4.11 -22.92 -0.52
N ARG A 69 -5.21 -22.15 -0.48
CA ARG A 69 -6.56 -22.61 -0.11
C ARG A 69 -7.56 -22.50 -1.25
N ARG A 70 -7.36 -21.59 -2.17
CA ARG A 70 -8.22 -21.37 -3.34
C ARG A 70 -7.44 -20.80 -4.51
N PRO A 71 -7.92 -20.99 -5.75
CA PRO A 71 -7.29 -20.40 -6.92
C PRO A 71 -7.22 -18.87 -6.84
N VAL A 72 -6.03 -18.31 -7.09
CA VAL A 72 -5.79 -16.86 -7.17
C VAL A 72 -5.06 -16.54 -8.47
N VAL A 73 -5.37 -15.42 -9.10
CA VAL A 73 -4.71 -14.92 -10.30
C VAL A 73 -4.54 -13.41 -10.24
N VAL A 74 -3.46 -12.89 -10.78
CA VAL A 74 -3.28 -11.44 -10.97
C VAL A 74 -3.56 -11.09 -12.42
N ILE A 75 -4.56 -10.23 -12.67
CA ILE A 75 -4.90 -9.76 -14.01
C ILE A 75 -4.29 -8.38 -14.21
N VAL A 76 -3.45 -8.23 -15.22
CA VAL A 76 -2.76 -6.97 -15.55
C VAL A 76 -3.09 -6.52 -16.97
N ASP A 77 -3.08 -5.20 -17.21
CA ASP A 77 -3.22 -4.62 -18.55
C ASP A 77 -1.92 -4.00 -19.09
N ARG A 78 -0.84 -4.03 -18.29
CA ARG A 78 0.47 -3.49 -18.62
C ARG A 78 1.56 -4.55 -18.46
N PRO A 79 2.38 -4.77 -19.52
CA PRO A 79 3.46 -5.75 -19.47
C PRO A 79 4.47 -5.50 -18.35
N ASP A 80 4.81 -4.23 -18.10
CA ASP A 80 5.82 -3.87 -17.09
C ASP A 80 5.35 -4.22 -15.68
N SER A 81 4.09 -3.94 -15.35
CA SER A 81 3.48 -4.32 -14.07
C SER A 81 3.38 -5.84 -13.95
N GLY A 82 3.03 -6.53 -15.04
CA GLY A 82 2.98 -7.98 -15.06
C GLY A 82 4.36 -8.62 -14.83
N ARG A 83 5.42 -8.09 -15.43
CA ARG A 83 6.80 -8.57 -15.17
C ARG A 83 7.23 -8.35 -13.72
N HIS A 84 6.82 -7.23 -13.10
CA HIS A 84 7.06 -7.03 -11.68
C HIS A 84 6.39 -8.14 -10.85
N VAL A 85 5.12 -8.46 -11.13
CA VAL A 85 4.39 -9.54 -10.44
C VAL A 85 5.10 -10.89 -10.64
N LEU A 86 5.46 -11.23 -11.87
CA LEU A 86 6.18 -12.49 -12.20
C LEU A 86 7.54 -12.59 -11.50
N ALA A 87 8.25 -11.47 -11.35
CA ALA A 87 9.57 -11.44 -10.71
C ALA A 87 9.51 -11.51 -9.18
N THR A 88 8.39 -11.10 -8.56
CA THR A 88 8.29 -10.92 -7.12
C THR A 88 7.31 -11.88 -6.44
N SER A 89 6.46 -12.59 -7.21
CA SER A 89 5.39 -13.45 -6.69
C SER A 89 5.36 -14.81 -7.39
N THR A 90 4.77 -15.79 -6.69
CA THR A 90 4.47 -17.11 -7.24
C THR A 90 3.06 -17.21 -7.87
N LEU A 91 2.28 -16.12 -7.81
CA LEU A 91 0.91 -16.12 -8.30
C LEU A 91 0.86 -16.18 -9.83
N PRO A 92 -0.09 -16.93 -10.43
CA PRO A 92 -0.36 -16.88 -11.86
C PRO A 92 -0.70 -15.45 -12.31
N VAL A 93 -0.23 -15.08 -13.51
CA VAL A 93 -0.50 -13.77 -14.11
C VAL A 93 -1.28 -13.97 -15.42
N ALA A 94 -2.41 -13.26 -15.55
CA ALA A 94 -3.14 -13.14 -16.78
C ALA A 94 -2.96 -11.74 -17.37
N PHE A 95 -2.77 -11.66 -18.70
CA PHE A 95 -2.62 -10.41 -19.40
C PHE A 95 -3.83 -10.12 -20.29
N ALA A 96 -4.54 -9.02 -20.02
CA ALA A 96 -5.69 -8.59 -20.80
C ALA A 96 -5.77 -7.06 -20.90
N ARG A 97 -5.65 -6.52 -22.12
CA ARG A 97 -5.69 -5.06 -22.39
C ARG A 97 -7.03 -4.60 -22.92
N ALA A 98 -7.63 -5.38 -23.82
CA ALA A 98 -8.90 -5.04 -24.43
C ALA A 98 -10.07 -5.56 -23.60
N SER A 99 -11.22 -4.89 -23.68
CA SER A 99 -12.43 -5.31 -22.97
C SER A 99 -12.88 -6.73 -23.38
N GLY A 100 -12.75 -7.10 -24.65
CA GLY A 100 -13.07 -8.46 -25.11
C GLY A 100 -12.11 -9.54 -24.59
N GLU A 101 -10.82 -9.18 -24.34
CA GLU A 101 -9.88 -10.11 -23.70
C GLU A 101 -10.25 -10.33 -22.23
N LEU A 102 -10.66 -9.27 -21.51
CA LEU A 102 -11.16 -9.36 -20.14
C LEU A 102 -12.45 -10.20 -20.08
N GLU A 103 -13.39 -9.98 -21.00
CA GLU A 103 -14.63 -10.74 -21.13
C GLU A 103 -14.36 -12.23 -21.31
N THR A 104 -13.53 -12.57 -22.31
CA THR A 104 -13.12 -13.97 -22.56
C THR A 104 -12.48 -14.60 -21.32
N LEU A 105 -11.64 -13.85 -20.60
CA LEU A 105 -10.97 -14.35 -19.41
C LEU A 105 -11.96 -14.59 -18.26
N VAL A 106 -12.85 -13.63 -18.00
CA VAL A 106 -13.86 -13.72 -16.93
C VAL A 106 -14.82 -14.87 -17.17
N GLU A 107 -15.37 -14.99 -18.37
CA GLU A 107 -16.34 -16.02 -18.73
C GLU A 107 -15.69 -17.41 -18.77
N ARG A 108 -14.58 -17.55 -19.51
CA ARG A 108 -13.90 -18.84 -19.68
C ARG A 108 -13.46 -19.46 -18.36
N HIS A 109 -12.94 -18.64 -17.46
CA HIS A 109 -12.40 -19.12 -16.18
C HIS A 109 -13.35 -18.92 -15.02
N ARG A 110 -14.58 -18.45 -15.25
CA ARG A 110 -15.63 -18.28 -14.23
C ARG A 110 -15.07 -17.58 -12.99
N ILE A 111 -14.40 -16.42 -13.19
CA ILE A 111 -13.81 -15.66 -12.09
C ILE A 111 -14.85 -15.43 -10.98
N ALA A 112 -14.55 -15.88 -9.76
CA ALA A 112 -15.51 -15.83 -8.66
C ALA A 112 -15.56 -14.47 -7.97
N ALA A 113 -14.41 -13.81 -7.87
CA ALA A 113 -14.29 -12.48 -7.25
C ALA A 113 -13.16 -11.67 -7.92
N VAL A 114 -13.32 -10.36 -7.94
CA VAL A 114 -12.30 -9.42 -8.39
C VAL A 114 -11.98 -8.47 -7.25
N LEU A 115 -10.72 -8.45 -6.84
CA LEU A 115 -10.18 -7.59 -5.81
C LEU A 115 -9.50 -6.36 -6.43
N TYR A 116 -9.66 -5.20 -5.78
CA TYR A 116 -9.09 -3.92 -6.22
C TYR A 116 -8.31 -3.26 -5.09
N VAL A 117 -7.02 -2.99 -5.33
CA VAL A 117 -6.12 -2.36 -4.34
C VAL A 117 -6.09 -0.83 -4.44
N ASN A 118 -6.75 -0.27 -5.43
CA ASN A 118 -6.78 1.17 -5.68
C ASN A 118 -8.12 1.62 -6.27
N GLN A 119 -8.29 2.94 -6.42
CA GLN A 119 -9.48 3.56 -7.00
C GLN A 119 -9.09 4.34 -8.24
N VAL A 120 -8.73 3.62 -9.30
CA VAL A 120 -8.36 4.19 -10.60
C VAL A 120 -9.49 4.01 -11.62
N GLU A 121 -9.54 4.87 -12.63
CA GLU A 121 -10.54 4.82 -13.69
C GLU A 121 -10.54 3.48 -14.43
N GLN A 122 -9.38 2.86 -14.59
CA GLN A 122 -9.23 1.57 -15.26
C GLN A 122 -10.04 0.45 -14.63
N ASN A 123 -10.40 0.55 -13.33
CA ASN A 123 -11.21 -0.44 -12.64
C ASN A 123 -12.61 -0.58 -13.26
N PHE A 124 -13.18 0.50 -13.84
CA PHE A 124 -14.48 0.46 -14.49
C PHE A 124 -14.53 -0.48 -15.70
N ARG A 125 -13.40 -0.83 -16.28
CA ARG A 125 -13.33 -1.81 -17.38
C ARG A 125 -13.64 -3.22 -16.89
N MET A 126 -13.30 -3.55 -15.66
CA MET A 126 -13.56 -4.84 -15.02
C MET A 126 -14.91 -4.85 -14.27
N LEU A 127 -15.33 -3.73 -13.70
CA LEU A 127 -16.60 -3.58 -12.98
C LEU A 127 -17.84 -3.79 -13.85
N ARG A 128 -17.70 -3.82 -15.18
CA ARG A 128 -18.79 -4.07 -16.12
C ARG A 128 -19.31 -5.51 -16.14
N PHE A 129 -18.52 -6.48 -15.64
CA PHE A 129 -18.90 -7.89 -15.61
C PHE A 129 -19.71 -8.20 -14.35
N ALA A 130 -20.90 -8.77 -14.52
CA ALA A 130 -21.86 -8.94 -13.43
C ALA A 130 -21.66 -10.21 -12.60
N ASP A 131 -21.04 -11.25 -13.17
CA ASP A 131 -20.92 -12.56 -12.52
C ASP A 131 -19.93 -12.58 -11.35
N PRO A 132 -18.69 -12.05 -11.46
CA PRO A 132 -17.79 -11.99 -10.32
C PRO A 132 -18.29 -10.99 -9.27
N VAL A 133 -18.02 -11.25 -7.99
CA VAL A 133 -18.20 -10.23 -6.96
C VAL A 133 -17.02 -9.25 -6.98
N HIS A 134 -17.31 -7.96 -6.94
CA HIS A 134 -16.31 -6.89 -6.99
C HIS A 134 -16.04 -6.34 -5.59
N VAL A 135 -14.80 -6.46 -5.11
CA VAL A 135 -14.41 -6.09 -3.76
C VAL A 135 -13.26 -5.08 -3.77
N GLN A 136 -13.52 -3.89 -3.26
CA GLN A 136 -12.45 -2.93 -2.97
C GLN A 136 -11.75 -3.30 -1.67
N ILE A 137 -10.44 -3.57 -1.72
CA ILE A 137 -9.63 -3.96 -0.56
C ILE A 137 -8.59 -2.90 -0.16
N GLY A 138 -8.36 -1.88 -1.00
CA GLY A 138 -7.36 -0.84 -0.76
C GLY A 138 -5.92 -1.37 -0.66
N HIS A 139 -4.97 -0.50 -0.44
CA HIS A 139 -3.55 -0.87 -0.24
C HIS A 139 -2.95 -0.31 1.05
N GLY A 140 -3.74 0.38 1.85
CA GLY A 140 -3.33 0.94 3.15
C GLY A 140 -4.52 1.56 3.86
N GLU A 141 -4.44 1.66 5.19
CA GLU A 141 -5.39 2.43 6.00
C GLU A 141 -4.88 3.85 6.18
N SER A 142 -5.76 4.84 6.16
CA SER A 142 -5.37 6.24 6.34
C SER A 142 -6.60 7.12 6.45
N ASP A 143 -6.57 8.14 7.31
CA ASP A 143 -7.62 9.16 7.44
C ASP A 143 -7.46 10.33 6.44
N LYS A 144 -6.54 10.23 5.48
CA LYS A 144 -6.37 11.23 4.43
C LYS A 144 -7.64 11.33 3.58
N GLY A 145 -8.01 12.54 3.16
CA GLY A 145 -9.21 12.78 2.35
C GLY A 145 -9.26 11.97 1.03
N GLY A 146 -8.10 11.56 0.49
CA GLY A 146 -8.02 10.68 -0.67
C GLY A 146 -8.43 9.22 -0.40
N SER A 147 -8.62 8.81 0.85
CA SER A 147 -9.09 7.47 1.23
C SER A 147 -10.59 7.27 1.02
N VAL A 148 -11.34 8.34 0.74
CA VAL A 148 -12.78 8.31 0.54
C VAL A 148 -13.12 8.91 -0.81
N SER A 149 -13.75 8.12 -1.67
CA SER A 149 -14.31 8.61 -2.92
C SER A 149 -15.66 7.95 -3.22
N ASN A 150 -16.49 8.63 -3.99
CA ASN A 150 -17.79 8.08 -4.41
C ASN A 150 -17.65 6.82 -5.28
N GLN A 151 -16.44 6.51 -5.75
CA GLN A 151 -16.13 5.28 -6.49
C GLN A 151 -16.37 4.01 -5.65
N HIS A 152 -16.35 4.08 -4.32
CA HIS A 152 -16.71 2.94 -3.45
C HIS A 152 -18.10 2.38 -3.77
N LYS A 153 -19.04 3.22 -4.26
CA LYS A 153 -20.37 2.78 -4.66
C LYS A 153 -20.39 1.86 -5.89
N ALA A 154 -19.33 1.86 -6.68
CA ALA A 154 -19.22 1.03 -7.87
C ALA A 154 -18.86 -0.42 -7.58
N TYR A 155 -18.31 -0.70 -6.41
CA TYR A 155 -17.95 -2.06 -5.98
C TYR A 155 -19.13 -2.70 -5.23
N ASP A 156 -19.27 -4.01 -5.28
CA ASP A 156 -20.28 -4.73 -4.49
C ASP A 156 -20.00 -4.62 -3.00
N PHE A 157 -18.73 -4.76 -2.62
CA PHE A 157 -18.24 -4.67 -1.24
C PHE A 157 -16.97 -3.84 -1.12
N THR A 158 -16.78 -3.26 0.06
CA THR A 158 -15.54 -2.62 0.47
C THR A 158 -15.04 -3.30 1.75
N PHE A 159 -13.81 -3.83 1.70
CA PHE A 159 -13.16 -4.37 2.88
C PHE A 159 -12.29 -3.28 3.49
N VAL A 160 -12.49 -3.02 4.77
CA VAL A 160 -11.79 -2.00 5.56
C VAL A 160 -11.03 -2.63 6.71
N GLY A 161 -10.10 -1.89 7.30
CA GLY A 161 -9.34 -2.36 8.44
C GLY A 161 -10.22 -2.69 9.66
N GLY A 162 -11.08 -1.75 10.05
CA GLY A 162 -11.94 -1.87 11.22
C GLY A 162 -12.98 -0.77 11.31
N PRO A 163 -13.51 -0.53 12.53
CA PRO A 163 -14.54 0.48 12.78
C PRO A 163 -14.23 1.86 12.20
N ALA A 164 -12.97 2.34 12.35
CA ALA A 164 -12.55 3.62 11.81
C ALA A 164 -12.82 3.76 10.30
N GLY A 165 -12.48 2.73 9.52
CA GLY A 165 -12.71 2.69 8.07
C GLY A 165 -14.21 2.67 7.73
N ARG A 166 -15.01 1.89 8.47
CA ARG A 166 -16.46 1.84 8.33
C ARG A 166 -17.11 3.21 8.58
N GLU A 167 -16.82 3.82 9.72
CA GLU A 167 -17.37 5.11 10.12
C GLU A 167 -16.99 6.22 9.13
N ARG A 168 -15.72 6.22 8.67
CA ARG A 168 -15.23 7.19 7.69
C ARG A 168 -16.02 7.11 6.39
N LEU A 169 -16.26 5.91 5.86
CA LEU A 169 -17.05 5.72 4.64
C LEU A 169 -18.53 6.05 4.85
N ALA A 170 -19.12 5.59 5.94
CA ALA A 170 -20.51 5.87 6.27
C ALA A 170 -20.80 7.38 6.43
N ARG A 171 -19.86 8.13 7.02
CA ARG A 171 -20.00 9.59 7.18
C ARG A 171 -19.86 10.35 5.86
N ALA A 172 -19.02 9.86 4.95
CA ALA A 172 -18.63 10.62 3.77
C ALA A 172 -19.44 10.27 2.51
N LEU A 173 -20.08 9.11 2.47
CA LEU A 173 -20.84 8.66 1.29
C LEU A 173 -22.34 8.76 1.53
N TYR A 174 -23.01 9.58 0.73
CA TYR A 174 -24.47 9.65 0.73
C TYR A 174 -25.06 8.40 0.06
N ASP A 175 -26.25 7.96 0.48
CA ASP A 175 -26.96 6.82 -0.10
C ASP A 175 -26.08 5.56 -0.23
N PHE A 176 -25.32 5.26 0.81
CA PHE A 176 -24.41 4.11 0.88
C PHE A 176 -24.73 3.29 2.13
N ASP A 177 -25.25 2.09 1.91
CA ASP A 177 -25.52 1.14 3.00
C ASP A 177 -24.21 0.50 3.48
N ALA A 178 -23.63 1.11 4.50
CA ALA A 178 -22.36 0.66 5.08
C ALA A 178 -22.48 -0.74 5.72
N ASP A 179 -23.62 -1.10 6.29
CA ASP A 179 -23.83 -2.39 6.94
C ASP A 179 -23.93 -3.53 5.92
N ALA A 180 -24.60 -3.29 4.82
CA ALA A 180 -24.70 -4.26 3.73
C ALA A 180 -23.38 -4.43 2.97
N ARG A 181 -22.60 -3.34 2.77
CA ARG A 181 -21.49 -3.27 1.81
C ARG A 181 -20.09 -3.30 2.41
N ILE A 182 -19.91 -3.03 3.71
CA ILE A 182 -18.59 -3.02 4.34
C ILE A 182 -18.36 -4.31 5.11
N ARG A 183 -17.11 -4.83 5.02
CA ARG A 183 -16.60 -5.89 5.89
C ARG A 183 -15.31 -5.42 6.56
N GLU A 184 -15.23 -5.60 7.87
CA GLU A 184 -14.06 -5.25 8.68
C GLU A 184 -13.12 -6.46 8.75
N VAL A 185 -12.04 -6.40 7.99
CA VAL A 185 -11.15 -7.54 7.79
C VAL A 185 -9.80 -7.41 8.49
N GLY A 186 -9.54 -6.28 9.13
CA GLY A 186 -8.23 -6.00 9.71
C GLY A 186 -7.19 -5.63 8.66
N ARG A 187 -5.94 -5.94 8.99
CA ARG A 187 -4.78 -5.70 8.12
C ARG A 187 -4.04 -7.02 7.87
N PRO A 188 -4.49 -7.86 6.92
CA PRO A 188 -3.90 -9.17 6.66
C PRO A 188 -2.40 -9.13 6.41
N GLN A 189 -1.87 -8.03 5.86
CA GLN A 189 -0.45 -7.82 5.61
C GLN A 189 0.40 -7.99 6.87
N LEU A 190 -0.11 -7.62 8.05
CA LEU A 190 0.61 -7.67 9.32
C LEU A 190 0.71 -9.09 9.90
N ASP A 191 -0.09 -10.02 9.39
CA ASP A 191 -0.08 -11.42 9.83
C ASP A 191 1.05 -12.25 9.19
N HIS A 192 1.75 -11.71 8.18
CA HIS A 192 2.74 -12.43 7.39
C HIS A 192 4.18 -12.00 7.68
N ASP A 193 5.11 -12.92 7.44
CA ASP A 193 6.55 -12.64 7.48
C ASP A 193 7.05 -12.08 6.13
N TYR A 194 7.91 -11.08 6.22
CA TYR A 194 8.54 -10.45 5.07
C TYR A 194 10.06 -10.61 5.16
N PRO A 195 10.72 -11.02 4.06
CA PRO A 195 12.18 -11.09 4.01
C PRO A 195 12.80 -9.69 3.90
N GLY A 196 14.06 -9.57 4.27
CA GLY A 196 14.84 -8.35 4.06
C GLY A 196 15.34 -7.68 5.34
N ALA A 197 15.00 -8.21 6.53
CA ALA A 197 15.61 -7.76 7.77
C ALA A 197 17.13 -7.95 7.71
N PRO A 198 17.93 -6.98 8.19
CA PRO A 198 19.38 -7.15 8.29
C PRO A 198 19.72 -8.21 9.34
N ASP A 199 20.85 -8.86 9.13
CA ASP A 199 21.42 -9.80 10.12
C ASP A 199 22.13 -9.01 11.24
N TRP A 200 21.37 -8.25 12.01
CA TRP A 200 21.88 -7.58 13.19
C TRP A 200 21.76 -8.49 14.39
N SER A 201 22.87 -8.74 15.05
CA SER A 201 22.88 -9.44 16.34
C SER A 201 22.03 -8.70 17.36
N ASP A 202 21.47 -9.43 18.31
CA ASP A 202 20.79 -8.84 19.47
C ASP A 202 21.86 -8.29 20.43
N ASP A 203 22.27 -7.05 20.19
CA ASP A 203 23.29 -6.33 20.96
C ASP A 203 22.68 -5.36 22.00
N GLY A 204 21.38 -5.48 22.24
CA GLY A 204 20.61 -4.64 23.18
C GLY A 204 20.35 -3.22 22.69
N ARG A 205 20.65 -2.89 21.42
CA ARG A 205 20.38 -1.58 20.85
C ARG A 205 18.94 -1.49 20.35
N LEU A 206 18.33 -0.32 20.55
CA LEU A 206 17.01 0.00 20.02
C LEU A 206 17.07 0.17 18.50
N ARG A 207 16.19 -0.49 17.79
CA ARG A 207 16.04 -0.42 16.33
C ARG A 207 14.94 0.59 16.01
N VAL A 208 15.33 1.76 15.53
CA VAL A 208 14.40 2.87 15.26
C VAL A 208 14.16 2.97 13.77
N LEU A 209 12.92 2.76 13.34
CA LEU A 209 12.46 3.00 11.98
C LEU A 209 12.14 4.49 11.82
N TYR A 210 12.88 5.20 10.96
CA TYR A 210 12.50 6.52 10.48
C TYR A 210 12.00 6.41 9.04
N ALA A 211 10.70 6.63 8.86
CA ALA A 211 10.01 6.41 7.59
C ALA A 211 9.24 7.67 7.12
N PRO A 212 9.96 8.71 6.65
CA PRO A 212 9.32 9.94 6.17
C PRO A 212 8.55 9.70 4.87
N THR A 213 7.38 10.36 4.75
CA THR A 213 6.62 10.37 3.50
C THR A 213 7.20 11.37 2.50
N TRP A 214 6.74 11.35 1.26
CA TRP A 214 7.17 12.28 0.23
C TRP A 214 6.51 13.66 0.39
N GLU A 215 7.08 14.65 -0.25
CA GLU A 215 6.73 16.08 -0.13
C GLU A 215 5.31 16.44 -0.54
N GLY A 216 4.59 15.55 -1.28
CA GLY A 216 3.27 15.84 -1.81
C GLY A 216 3.27 16.87 -2.94
N ASP A 217 2.36 16.73 -3.90
CA ASP A 217 2.17 17.64 -5.05
C ASP A 217 1.03 18.66 -4.83
N ARG A 218 0.26 18.52 -3.74
CA ARG A 218 -0.85 19.43 -3.37
C ARG A 218 -0.79 19.73 -1.86
N ALA A 219 -1.27 20.87 -1.46
CA ALA A 219 -1.32 21.31 -0.06
C ALA A 219 -2.00 20.27 0.86
N THR A 220 -3.06 19.61 0.37
CA THR A 220 -3.84 18.62 1.12
C THR A 220 -3.09 17.32 1.45
N ILE A 221 -1.91 17.10 0.86
CA ILE A 221 -1.08 15.88 1.08
C ILE A 221 0.38 16.20 1.37
N ARG A 222 0.71 17.45 1.76
CA ARG A 222 2.06 17.89 2.13
C ARG A 222 2.37 17.58 3.59
N TYR A 223 2.62 16.31 3.87
CA TYR A 223 2.93 15.85 5.23
C TYR A 223 4.41 15.54 5.44
N GLY A 224 5.24 15.60 4.39
CA GLY A 224 6.65 15.23 4.46
C GLY A 224 7.46 16.15 5.34
N SER A 225 8.08 15.60 6.39
CA SER A 225 8.89 16.31 7.37
C SER A 225 10.39 16.30 7.07
N LEU A 226 10.82 15.65 5.99
CA LEU A 226 12.23 15.37 5.76
C LEU A 226 13.13 16.61 5.79
N VAL A 227 12.67 17.72 5.20
CA VAL A 227 13.43 18.99 5.18
C VAL A 227 13.41 19.70 6.52
N SER A 228 12.29 19.67 7.25
CA SER A 228 12.13 20.40 8.52
C SER A 228 12.67 19.64 9.73
N HIS A 229 12.59 18.32 9.75
CA HIS A 229 12.91 17.48 10.90
C HIS A 229 14.07 16.51 10.63
N GLY A 230 14.23 16.05 9.37
CA GLY A 230 15.02 14.88 9.03
C GLY A 230 16.46 14.92 9.52
N ALA A 231 17.18 16.00 9.22
CA ALA A 231 18.58 16.14 9.62
C ALA A 231 18.73 16.16 11.16
N THR A 232 17.80 16.82 11.86
CA THR A 232 17.82 16.93 13.33
C THR A 232 17.48 15.60 14.00
N ILE A 233 16.44 14.88 13.53
CA ILE A 233 16.10 13.52 14.00
C ILE A 233 17.29 12.58 13.82
N ILE A 234 17.84 12.52 12.63
CA ILE A 234 18.98 11.63 12.32
C ILE A 234 20.21 12.00 13.15
N GLY A 235 20.48 13.29 13.33
CA GLY A 235 21.59 13.76 14.19
C GLY A 235 21.45 13.29 15.63
N ALA A 236 20.27 13.46 16.24
CA ALA A 236 19.99 13.03 17.61
C ALA A 236 20.09 11.50 17.77
N LEU A 237 19.48 10.74 16.88
CA LEU A 237 19.51 9.27 16.92
C LEU A 237 20.93 8.71 16.68
N ARG A 238 21.74 9.31 15.82
CA ARG A 238 23.13 8.92 15.58
C ARG A 238 24.03 9.18 16.79
N ALA A 239 23.75 10.26 17.53
CA ALA A 239 24.50 10.62 18.74
C ALA A 239 24.27 9.64 19.91
N ASP A 240 23.17 8.90 19.93
CA ASP A 240 22.86 7.92 20.96
C ASP A 240 23.46 6.53 20.58
N PRO A 241 24.48 6.05 21.34
CA PRO A 241 25.13 4.76 21.03
C PRO A 241 24.19 3.56 21.20
N ARG A 242 23.08 3.71 21.90
CA ARG A 242 22.08 2.66 22.11
C ARG A 242 21.16 2.45 20.89
N VAL A 243 21.27 3.29 19.83
CA VAL A 243 20.33 3.31 18.71
C VAL A 243 20.96 2.74 17.44
N ARG A 244 20.18 1.92 16.75
CA ARG A 244 20.35 1.55 15.34
C ARG A 244 19.21 2.15 14.54
N ILE A 245 19.53 2.85 13.46
CA ILE A 245 18.55 3.54 12.60
C ILE A 245 18.27 2.67 11.38
N ILE A 246 16.99 2.49 11.07
CA ILE A 246 16.48 1.99 9.79
C ILE A 246 15.83 3.19 9.08
N TYR A 247 16.55 3.81 8.16
CA TYR A 247 16.04 4.92 7.37
C TYR A 247 15.35 4.40 6.12
N ARG A 248 14.04 4.59 6.07
CA ARG A 248 13.21 4.15 4.95
C ARG A 248 12.49 5.33 4.30
N PRO A 249 13.11 6.03 3.35
CA PRO A 249 12.47 7.11 2.61
C PRO A 249 11.37 6.59 1.70
N HIS A 250 10.30 7.36 1.56
CA HIS A 250 9.25 7.03 0.58
C HIS A 250 9.83 7.06 -0.85
N PRO A 251 9.47 6.13 -1.76
CA PRO A 251 10.06 6.04 -3.12
C PRO A 251 9.85 7.28 -4.01
N ARG A 252 8.96 8.19 -3.62
CA ARG A 252 8.70 9.44 -4.33
C ARG A 252 9.41 10.66 -3.74
N ILE A 253 10.17 10.52 -2.66
CA ILE A 253 10.94 11.64 -2.09
C ILE A 253 11.87 12.23 -3.15
N GLY A 254 11.90 13.55 -3.22
CA GLY A 254 12.77 14.30 -4.13
C GLY A 254 12.30 14.36 -5.59
N LYS A 255 11.16 13.76 -5.93
CA LYS A 255 10.63 13.84 -7.31
C LYS A 255 9.96 15.17 -7.62
N ALA A 256 9.40 15.84 -6.61
CA ALA A 256 8.74 17.14 -6.75
C ALA A 256 9.53 18.31 -6.14
N SER A 257 10.57 18.03 -5.33
CA SER A 257 11.33 19.05 -4.60
C SER A 257 12.82 18.73 -4.54
N ALA A 258 13.65 19.61 -5.09
CA ALA A 258 15.11 19.49 -5.01
C ALA A 258 15.63 19.51 -3.55
N ALA A 259 15.00 20.30 -2.66
CA ALA A 259 15.35 20.34 -1.24
C ALA A 259 15.15 19.00 -0.55
N HIS A 260 14.06 18.28 -0.87
CA HIS A 260 13.82 16.93 -0.33
C HIS A 260 14.80 15.91 -0.91
N ALA A 261 15.14 16.01 -2.21
CA ALA A 261 16.17 15.16 -2.80
C ALA A 261 17.55 15.36 -2.14
N GLN A 262 17.92 16.61 -1.86
CA GLN A 262 19.17 16.94 -1.19
C GLN A 262 19.18 16.42 0.25
N ALA A 263 18.11 16.65 1.03
CA ALA A 263 18.00 16.16 2.40
C ALA A 263 18.08 14.63 2.47
N ASP A 264 17.44 13.91 1.55
CA ASP A 264 17.53 12.45 1.45
C ASP A 264 18.98 11.99 1.18
N GLN A 265 19.67 12.64 0.25
CA GLN A 265 21.06 12.32 -0.08
C GLN A 265 21.99 12.56 1.10
N GLU A 266 21.84 13.67 1.82
CA GLU A 266 22.64 14.00 3.00
C GLU A 266 22.43 12.99 4.13
N ILE A 267 21.18 12.59 4.40
CA ILE A 267 20.87 11.56 5.40
C ILE A 267 21.50 10.21 5.02
N ARG A 268 21.35 9.79 3.76
CA ARG A 268 21.97 8.54 3.28
C ARG A 268 23.48 8.56 3.41
N ALA A 269 24.10 9.67 3.05
CA ALA A 269 25.56 9.83 3.17
C ALA A 269 26.01 9.76 4.64
N ALA A 270 25.28 10.43 5.55
CA ALA A 270 25.57 10.44 6.97
C ALA A 270 25.46 9.03 7.59
N LEU A 271 24.41 8.27 7.25
CA LEU A 271 24.21 6.91 7.77
C LEU A 271 25.24 5.93 7.19
N LYS A 272 25.59 6.08 5.92
CA LYS A 272 26.64 5.26 5.28
C LYS A 272 28.01 5.49 5.90
N ALA A 273 28.34 6.69 6.35
CA ALA A 273 29.59 7.00 7.02
C ALA A 273 29.75 6.26 8.36
N ASP A 274 28.65 5.85 9.00
CA ASP A 274 28.66 5.08 10.26
C ASP A 274 28.79 3.55 10.03
N GLY A 275 29.08 3.11 8.80
CA GLY A 275 29.24 1.71 8.44
C GLY A 275 27.96 0.89 8.63
N ASP A 276 28.10 -0.31 9.20
CA ASP A 276 26.97 -1.26 9.37
C ASP A 276 26.11 -0.98 10.63
N ARG A 277 26.38 0.13 11.32
CA ARG A 277 25.60 0.51 12.50
C ARG A 277 24.15 0.83 12.15
N HIS A 278 23.90 1.42 10.98
CA HIS A 278 22.61 1.87 10.50
C HIS A 278 22.29 1.28 9.14
N LEU A 279 21.01 1.30 8.77
CA LEU A 279 20.53 0.79 7.48
C LEU A 279 19.79 1.87 6.70
N VAL A 280 20.16 2.06 5.43
CA VAL A 280 19.29 2.73 4.44
C VAL A 280 18.49 1.66 3.72
N ASP A 281 17.19 1.56 4.04
CA ASP A 281 16.30 0.53 3.52
C ASP A 281 15.52 1.04 2.31
N LEU A 282 15.84 0.50 1.14
CA LEU A 282 15.15 0.77 -0.13
C LEU A 282 14.45 -0.50 -0.65
N GLY A 283 14.45 -1.55 0.14
CA GLY A 283 13.92 -2.85 -0.20
C GLY A 283 12.40 -2.99 0.01
N PRO A 284 11.88 -4.21 -0.03
CA PRO A 284 10.48 -4.50 0.24
C PRO A 284 10.06 -4.05 1.64
N TYR A 285 8.81 -3.61 1.77
CA TYR A 285 8.22 -3.21 3.05
C TYR A 285 7.52 -4.40 3.71
N GLY A 286 7.55 -4.42 5.06
CA GLY A 286 6.83 -5.42 5.85
C GLY A 286 7.66 -6.01 7.01
N TRP A 287 8.93 -6.34 6.79
CA TRP A 287 9.80 -6.92 7.82
C TRP A 287 10.06 -5.95 9.01
N GLN A 288 9.97 -4.65 8.76
CA GLN A 288 10.22 -3.59 9.74
C GLN A 288 9.26 -3.67 10.93
N TRP A 289 8.00 -4.07 10.72
CA TRP A 289 6.99 -4.14 11.78
C TRP A 289 7.40 -5.07 12.93
N ARG A 290 8.01 -6.19 12.61
CA ARG A 290 8.49 -7.14 13.63
C ARG A 290 9.87 -6.79 14.13
N PHE A 291 10.74 -6.27 13.27
CA PHE A 291 12.16 -6.07 13.54
C PHE A 291 12.47 -4.77 14.29
N ALA A 292 11.81 -3.67 13.97
CA ALA A 292 12.06 -2.40 14.65
C ALA A 292 11.29 -2.29 15.97
N ASP A 293 11.83 -1.51 16.91
CA ASP A 293 11.29 -1.33 18.26
C ASP A 293 10.49 -0.03 18.37
N HIS A 294 10.86 1.03 17.62
CA HIS A 294 10.22 2.33 17.56
C HIS A 294 9.99 2.74 16.11
N CYS A 295 8.97 3.56 15.87
CA CYS A 295 8.74 4.19 14.57
C CYS A 295 8.58 5.69 14.71
N ILE A 296 9.32 6.43 13.89
CA ILE A 296 9.16 7.86 13.66
C ILE A 296 8.72 8.02 12.20
N THR A 297 7.60 8.66 11.95
CA THR A 297 7.06 8.82 10.61
C THR A 297 6.22 10.09 10.50
N ASP A 298 5.74 10.39 9.32
CA ASP A 298 4.81 11.47 9.04
C ASP A 298 3.36 10.96 9.06
N ILE A 299 2.39 11.84 8.80
CA ILE A 299 1.00 11.44 8.53
C ILE A 299 0.97 10.63 7.24
N SER A 300 1.04 9.30 7.38
CA SER A 300 1.18 8.34 6.27
C SER A 300 0.54 6.99 6.61
N ALA A 301 0.36 6.11 5.63
CA ALA A 301 -0.13 4.75 5.86
C ALA A 301 0.79 3.95 6.82
N VAL A 302 2.09 4.29 6.87
CA VAL A 302 3.04 3.65 7.78
C VAL A 302 2.66 3.88 9.24
N ALA A 303 2.18 5.09 9.61
CA ALA A 303 1.75 5.39 10.97
C ALA A 303 0.59 4.46 11.40
N TYR A 304 -0.38 4.26 10.53
CA TYR A 304 -1.52 3.39 10.81
C TYR A 304 -1.13 1.91 10.87
N ASP A 305 -0.35 1.43 9.90
CA ASP A 305 0.15 0.05 9.90
C ASP A 305 0.99 -0.24 11.16
N TRP A 306 1.78 0.74 11.64
CA TRP A 306 2.58 0.60 12.85
C TRP A 306 1.75 0.45 14.12
N LEU A 307 0.55 1.04 14.18
CA LEU A 307 -0.37 0.90 15.32
C LEU A 307 -0.60 -0.56 15.69
N ALA A 308 -0.79 -1.44 14.70
CA ALA A 308 -1.07 -2.86 14.95
C ALA A 308 0.10 -3.60 15.61
N THR A 309 1.30 -3.01 15.67
CA THR A 309 2.45 -3.58 16.38
C THR A 309 2.37 -3.36 17.90
N GLY A 310 1.58 -2.39 18.35
CA GLY A 310 1.52 -1.95 19.76
C GLY A 310 2.81 -1.28 20.27
N LYS A 311 3.78 -1.02 19.37
CA LYS A 311 5.08 -0.42 19.72
C LYS A 311 5.03 1.11 19.67
N PRO A 312 5.99 1.82 20.31
CA PRO A 312 6.03 3.27 20.32
C PRO A 312 6.03 3.89 18.92
N LEU A 313 5.22 4.94 18.76
CA LEU A 313 5.00 5.66 17.51
C LEU A 313 5.16 7.17 17.76
N VAL A 314 5.97 7.81 16.95
CA VAL A 314 6.11 9.27 16.87
C VAL A 314 5.68 9.73 15.48
N ILE A 315 4.75 10.68 15.42
CA ILE A 315 4.31 11.32 14.18
C ILE A 315 4.80 12.76 14.18
N THR A 316 5.49 13.16 13.12
CA THR A 316 5.99 14.54 12.96
C THR A 316 4.84 15.50 12.70
N GLU A 317 4.95 16.72 13.22
CA GLU A 317 4.03 17.79 12.91
C GLU A 317 4.26 18.29 11.48
N PRO A 318 3.23 18.29 10.61
CA PRO A 318 3.37 18.84 9.28
C PRO A 318 3.49 20.35 9.29
N ALA A 319 3.92 20.96 8.17
CA ALA A 319 3.92 22.41 8.02
C ALA A 319 2.53 23.01 8.31
N ALA A 320 2.49 24.21 8.88
CA ALA A 320 1.26 24.84 9.38
C ALA A 320 0.16 25.04 8.32
N GLU A 321 0.55 25.16 7.05
CA GLU A 321 -0.36 25.27 5.89
C GLU A 321 -0.90 23.91 5.39
N ALA A 322 -0.40 22.81 5.94
CA ALA A 322 -0.88 21.48 5.53
C ALA A 322 -2.28 21.19 6.11
N TYR A 323 -3.11 20.56 5.29
CA TYR A 323 -4.42 20.10 5.77
C TYR A 323 -4.25 18.99 6.83
N ARG A 324 -4.80 19.20 8.03
CA ARG A 324 -4.84 18.17 9.07
C ARG A 324 -6.15 17.38 8.93
N PRO A 325 -6.11 16.10 8.57
CA PRO A 325 -7.32 15.29 8.52
C PRO A 325 -7.89 15.08 9.93
N ALA A 326 -9.21 15.00 10.06
CA ALA A 326 -9.85 14.51 11.27
C ALA A 326 -9.46 13.04 11.47
N SER A 327 -8.78 12.72 12.56
CA SER A 327 -8.19 11.41 12.77
C SER A 327 -8.07 11.12 14.26
N ALA A 328 -8.66 10.01 14.69
CA ALA A 328 -8.53 9.56 16.08
C ALA A 328 -7.06 9.34 16.47
N LEU A 329 -6.23 8.87 15.54
CA LEU A 329 -4.80 8.73 15.76
C LEU A 329 -4.12 10.06 16.03
N LEU A 330 -4.36 11.08 15.20
CA LEU A 330 -3.72 12.40 15.32
C LEU A 330 -4.26 13.20 16.52
N ASP A 331 -5.49 12.94 16.92
CA ASP A 331 -6.10 13.60 18.09
C ASP A 331 -5.64 12.96 19.40
N SER A 332 -5.18 11.71 19.37
CA SER A 332 -4.70 10.96 20.55
C SER A 332 -3.20 11.10 20.79
N LEU A 333 -2.42 11.57 19.81
CA LEU A 333 -0.97 11.70 19.90
C LEU A 333 -0.54 13.16 19.85
N SER A 334 0.44 13.52 20.69
CA SER A 334 1.18 14.77 20.50
C SER A 334 2.11 14.63 19.32
N LEU A 335 1.89 15.43 18.26
CA LEU A 335 2.78 15.46 17.11
C LEU A 335 4.13 16.06 17.50
N LEU A 336 5.21 15.57 16.90
CA LEU A 336 6.56 16.08 17.13
C LEU A 336 6.79 17.36 16.33
N PRO A 337 6.90 18.53 16.96
CA PRO A 337 7.20 19.77 16.26
C PRO A 337 8.69 19.84 15.89
N ALA A 338 9.04 20.67 14.90
CA ALA A 338 10.39 20.73 14.35
C ALA A 338 11.44 21.21 15.35
N ASP A 339 11.08 22.08 16.30
CA ASP A 339 11.97 22.58 17.36
C ASP A 339 12.30 21.52 18.43
N ARG A 340 11.50 20.44 18.52
CA ARG A 340 11.75 19.28 19.38
C ARG A 340 12.31 18.07 18.64
N ALA A 341 12.58 18.17 17.35
CA ALA A 341 13.08 17.06 16.54
C ALA A 341 14.45 16.49 16.99
N GLY A 342 15.18 17.21 17.84
CA GLY A 342 16.44 16.78 18.47
C GLY A 342 16.30 16.23 19.89
N ASP A 343 15.10 16.25 20.46
CA ASP A 343 14.83 15.77 21.81
C ASP A 343 14.71 14.24 21.81
N ILE A 344 15.72 13.56 22.34
CA ILE A 344 15.80 12.10 22.31
C ILE A 344 14.65 11.43 23.07
N ASP A 345 14.16 12.03 24.16
CA ASP A 345 13.05 11.49 24.93
C ASP A 345 11.72 11.64 24.17
N ALA A 346 11.57 12.69 23.35
CA ALA A 346 10.45 12.83 22.43
C ALA A 346 10.51 11.86 21.25
N LEU A 347 11.73 11.51 20.79
CA LEU A 347 11.93 10.55 19.70
C LEU A 347 11.76 9.09 20.13
N LEU A 348 12.01 8.78 21.39
CA LEU A 348 11.98 7.42 21.94
C LEU A 348 11.02 7.31 23.15
N PRO A 349 9.73 7.63 22.96
CA PRO A 349 8.76 7.56 24.06
C PRO A 349 8.58 6.11 24.54
N PRO A 350 8.18 5.89 25.81
CA PRO A 350 7.82 4.56 26.29
C PRO A 350 6.57 4.03 25.58
N PRO A 351 6.33 2.70 25.61
CA PRO A 351 5.09 2.11 25.14
C PRO A 351 3.85 2.74 25.79
N SER A 352 2.80 3.02 25.00
CA SER A 352 1.54 3.62 25.47
C SER A 352 0.38 2.63 25.29
N PRO A 353 -0.43 2.36 26.33
CA PRO A 353 -1.64 1.53 26.22
C PRO A 353 -2.68 2.11 25.24
N GLU A 354 -2.72 3.43 25.09
CA GLU A 354 -3.65 4.11 24.18
C GLU A 354 -3.45 3.69 22.72
N LEU A 355 -2.20 3.40 22.31
CA LEU A 355 -1.90 2.90 20.97
C LEU A 355 -2.58 1.57 20.68
N ARG A 356 -2.77 0.71 21.68
CA ARG A 356 -3.47 -0.56 21.52
C ARG A 356 -4.98 -0.35 21.29
N VAL A 357 -5.59 0.54 22.04
CA VAL A 357 -7.01 0.90 21.86
C VAL A 357 -7.23 1.47 20.46
N LEU A 358 -6.33 2.35 20.01
CA LEU A 358 -6.36 2.89 18.65
C LEU A 358 -6.17 1.78 17.60
N ALA A 359 -5.25 0.84 17.82
CA ALA A 359 -5.04 -0.28 16.91
C ALA A 359 -6.33 -1.12 16.73
N GLU A 360 -7.06 -1.39 17.83
CA GLU A 360 -8.34 -2.10 17.79
C GLU A 360 -9.43 -1.29 17.06
N TYR A 361 -9.45 0.03 17.21
CA TYR A 361 -10.37 0.91 16.48
C TYR A 361 -10.08 0.92 14.97
N TYR A 362 -8.79 0.93 14.56
CA TYR A 362 -8.44 0.94 13.13
C TYR A 362 -8.48 -0.44 12.47
N PHE A 363 -8.22 -1.52 13.22
CA PHE A 363 -7.99 -2.84 12.64
C PHE A 363 -8.83 -3.98 13.28
N GLY A 364 -9.65 -3.67 14.28
CA GLY A 364 -10.38 -4.69 15.03
C GLY A 364 -9.44 -5.56 15.86
N ASP A 365 -9.73 -6.86 15.95
CA ASP A 365 -8.86 -7.81 16.65
C ASP A 365 -7.47 -7.87 15.95
N ILE A 366 -6.43 -7.47 16.68
CA ILE A 366 -5.02 -7.44 16.23
C ILE A 366 -4.23 -8.67 16.67
N THR A 367 -4.88 -9.69 17.19
CA THR A 367 -4.24 -10.98 17.52
C THR A 367 -3.62 -11.58 16.25
N PRO A 368 -2.39 -12.11 16.30
CA PRO A 368 -1.72 -12.67 15.12
C PRO A 368 -2.59 -13.67 14.36
N GLY A 369 -2.70 -13.49 13.05
CA GLY A 369 -3.52 -14.29 12.14
C GLY A 369 -5.01 -13.94 12.13
N SER A 370 -5.50 -13.06 13.00
CA SER A 370 -6.93 -12.71 13.06
C SER A 370 -7.40 -11.95 11.83
N SER A 371 -6.59 -11.05 11.30
CA SER A 371 -6.91 -10.28 10.10
C SER A 371 -6.99 -11.18 8.87
N THR A 372 -6.07 -12.11 8.70
CA THR A 372 -6.09 -13.10 7.61
C THR A 372 -7.36 -13.95 7.67
N ARG A 373 -7.71 -14.47 8.85
CA ARG A 373 -8.95 -15.25 9.02
C ARG A 373 -10.20 -14.44 8.67
N ARG A 374 -10.30 -13.19 9.12
CA ARG A 374 -11.44 -12.31 8.82
C ARG A 374 -11.52 -11.97 7.34
N PHE A 375 -10.39 -11.69 6.70
CA PHE A 375 -10.32 -11.44 5.26
C PHE A 375 -10.81 -12.65 4.46
N GLU A 376 -10.32 -13.85 4.78
CA GLU A 376 -10.72 -15.08 4.10
C GLU A 376 -12.20 -15.39 4.34
N ALA A 377 -12.70 -15.26 5.58
CA ALA A 377 -14.11 -15.49 5.90
C ALA A 377 -15.05 -14.50 5.20
N ALA A 378 -14.69 -13.22 5.17
CA ALA A 378 -15.46 -12.21 4.44
C ALA A 378 -15.48 -12.48 2.93
N LEU A 379 -14.36 -12.93 2.37
CA LEU A 379 -14.27 -13.28 0.95
C LEU A 379 -15.13 -14.52 0.63
N ASP A 380 -15.12 -15.53 1.50
CA ASP A 380 -15.98 -16.71 1.36
C ASP A 380 -17.47 -16.36 1.43
N GLU A 381 -17.84 -15.49 2.37
CA GLU A 381 -19.21 -14.99 2.51
C GLU A 381 -19.70 -14.32 1.23
N VAL A 382 -18.95 -13.35 0.71
CA VAL A 382 -19.41 -12.56 -0.45
C VAL A 382 -19.44 -13.39 -1.74
N ILE A 383 -18.50 -14.33 -1.91
CA ILE A 383 -18.51 -15.26 -3.05
C ILE A 383 -19.71 -16.21 -2.94
N SER A 384 -19.97 -16.76 -1.76
CA SER A 384 -21.10 -17.70 -1.56
C SER A 384 -22.44 -17.01 -1.78
N ARG A 385 -22.58 -15.77 -1.33
CA ARG A 385 -23.77 -14.94 -1.59
C ARG A 385 -23.97 -14.73 -3.09
N ARG A 386 -22.93 -14.33 -3.85
CA ARG A 386 -23.01 -14.13 -5.29
C ARG A 386 -23.41 -15.42 -6.04
N ARG A 387 -22.85 -16.56 -5.63
CA ARG A 387 -23.21 -17.87 -6.21
C ARG A 387 -24.67 -18.22 -5.98
N ALA A 388 -25.20 -17.93 -4.78
CA ALA A 388 -26.60 -18.14 -4.47
C ALA A 388 -27.51 -17.22 -5.32
N ASP A 389 -27.13 -15.94 -5.48
CA ASP A 389 -27.86 -14.99 -6.31
C ASP A 389 -27.89 -15.41 -7.80
N ILE A 390 -26.80 -15.95 -8.34
CA ILE A 390 -26.73 -16.48 -9.69
C ILE A 390 -27.59 -17.74 -9.85
N ALA A 391 -27.55 -18.64 -8.87
CA ALA A 391 -28.33 -19.89 -8.92
C ALA A 391 -29.85 -19.67 -8.77
N ALA A 392 -30.27 -18.54 -8.21
CA ALA A 392 -31.67 -18.16 -8.04
C ALA A 392 -32.29 -17.48 -9.28
N ARG A 393 -31.49 -17.12 -10.29
CA ARG A 393 -31.93 -16.55 -11.59
C ARG A 393 -32.13 -17.61 -12.64
#